data_f09a6ea2f819d015138a4dc91e09e7c1
#
_entry.id   f09a6ea2f819d015138a4dc91e09e7c1
#
_cell.length_a   1.000
_cell.length_b   1.000
_cell.length_c   1.000
_cell.angle_alpha   90.00
_cell.angle_beta   90.00
_cell.angle_gamma   90.00
#
_symmetry.space_group_name_H-M   'P 1'
#
loop_
_entity.id
_entity.type
_entity.pdbx_description
1 polymer ?
#
loop_
_entity_poly.entity_id
_entity_poly.type
_entity_poly.pdbx_seq_one_letter_code
_entity_poly.pdbx_strand_id
1 'polypeptide(L)'
;AECFPAAEAATKEEFAKRLQHYSDHFWLMFEGEKLIAFVDGFVTDEADLTDEMYEKAELHNEHGAWQMIFGVNTIPACRRHGYAGELICRAIQDAKKQGRKGLVLTCKDRLVPYYAKFGFVNKGVSDSAHGNVVWNQMRLTL
;
A
#
# COMPACT_ATOMS: atom_id res chain seq x y z
N ALA A 1 7.12 12.33 2.79
CA ALA A 1 6.01 13.17 2.30
C ALA A 1 6.24 13.76 0.90
N GLU A 2 7.36 13.42 0.24
CA GLU A 2 7.65 13.91 -1.12
C GLU A 2 6.62 13.48 -2.16
N CYS A 3 5.93 12.35 -1.95
CA CYS A 3 5.05 11.73 -2.94
C CYS A 3 3.60 12.17 -2.85
N PHE A 4 3.18 12.73 -1.71
CA PHE A 4 1.79 13.05 -1.43
C PHE A 4 1.63 14.44 -0.81
N PRO A 5 0.45 15.10 -1.01
CA PRO A 5 0.10 16.25 -0.21
C PRO A 5 0.15 15.92 1.28
N ALA A 6 0.44 16.93 2.11
CA ALA A 6 0.58 16.75 3.56
C ALA A 6 -0.64 16.06 4.21
N ALA A 7 -1.85 16.37 3.73
CA ALA A 7 -3.09 15.78 4.27
C ALA A 7 -3.24 14.29 3.97
N GLU A 8 -2.54 13.77 2.97
CA GLU A 8 -2.62 12.38 2.54
C GLU A 8 -1.46 11.52 3.06
N ALA A 9 -0.32 12.15 3.35
CA ALA A 9 0.88 11.44 3.78
C ALA A 9 0.77 10.99 5.24
N ALA A 10 1.36 9.84 5.55
CA ALA A 10 1.48 9.39 6.93
C ALA A 10 2.40 10.33 7.70
N THR A 11 2.11 10.56 8.98
CA THR A 11 3.00 11.32 9.84
C THR A 11 4.26 10.50 10.13
N LYS A 12 5.29 11.18 10.64
CA LYS A 12 6.54 10.52 11.03
C LYS A 12 6.28 9.47 12.12
N GLU A 13 5.41 9.80 13.09
CA GLU A 13 5.04 8.90 14.17
C GLU A 13 4.29 7.67 13.67
N GLU A 14 3.34 7.85 12.74
CA GLU A 14 2.59 6.76 12.14
C GLU A 14 3.54 5.83 11.37
N PHE A 15 4.47 6.39 10.61
CA PHE A 15 5.43 5.62 9.84
C PHE A 15 6.36 4.81 10.74
N ALA A 16 6.82 5.41 11.84
CA ALA A 16 7.66 4.72 12.82
C ALA A 16 6.92 3.53 13.46
N LYS A 17 5.63 3.70 13.78
CA LYS A 17 4.81 2.61 14.31
C LYS A 17 4.65 1.47 13.31
N ARG A 18 4.48 1.79 12.03
CA ARG A 18 4.39 0.78 10.98
C ARG A 18 5.67 -0.05 10.91
N LEU A 19 6.82 0.59 10.95
CA LEU A 19 8.12 -0.11 10.97
C LEU A 19 8.27 -1.00 12.19
N GLN A 20 7.76 -0.57 13.34
CA GLN A 20 7.81 -1.33 14.57
C GLN A 20 6.95 -2.59 14.51
N HIS A 21 5.75 -2.50 13.92
CA HIS A 21 4.76 -3.58 13.95
C HIS A 21 4.83 -4.53 12.76
N TYR A 22 5.24 -4.07 11.58
CA TYR A 22 5.25 -4.90 10.38
C TYR A 22 6.36 -4.55 9.39
N SER A 23 7.58 -4.44 9.88
CA SER A 23 8.74 -4.12 9.01
C SER A 23 8.93 -5.13 7.87
N ASP A 24 8.47 -6.38 8.04
CA ASP A 24 8.56 -7.42 7.02
C ASP A 24 7.61 -7.19 5.84
N HIS A 25 6.69 -6.24 5.96
CA HIS A 25 5.74 -5.88 4.91
C HIS A 25 6.06 -4.51 4.31
N PHE A 26 7.35 -4.22 4.21
CA PHE A 26 7.90 -3.09 3.47
C PHE A 26 8.74 -3.63 2.32
N TRP A 27 8.45 -3.17 1.11
CA TRP A 27 9.23 -3.50 -0.09
C TRP A 27 9.98 -2.24 -0.49
N LEU A 28 11.30 -2.30 -0.45
CA LEU A 28 12.17 -1.14 -0.58
C LEU A 28 13.03 -1.24 -1.82
N MET A 29 13.28 -0.11 -2.48
CA MET A 29 14.19 -0.03 -3.61
C MET A 29 15.22 1.07 -3.35
N PHE A 30 16.49 0.71 -3.50
CA PHE A 30 17.61 1.61 -3.29
C PHE A 30 18.41 1.80 -4.57
N GLU A 31 18.97 3.00 -4.73
CA GLU A 31 20.01 3.28 -5.71
C GLU A 31 21.23 3.66 -4.88
N GLY A 32 22.23 2.75 -4.78
CA GLY A 32 23.30 2.88 -3.81
C GLY A 32 22.74 2.87 -2.39
N GLU A 33 22.96 3.93 -1.63
CA GLU A 33 22.46 4.08 -0.26
C GLU A 33 21.15 4.88 -0.19
N LYS A 34 20.67 5.40 -1.34
CA LYS A 34 19.49 6.25 -1.39
C LYS A 34 18.23 5.40 -1.60
N LEU A 35 17.25 5.53 -0.70
CA LEU A 35 15.93 4.94 -0.87
C LEU A 35 15.16 5.73 -1.93
N ILE A 36 14.80 5.09 -3.04
CA ILE A 36 14.14 5.77 -4.17
C ILE A 36 12.66 5.39 -4.32
N ALA A 37 12.24 4.25 -3.81
CA ALA A 37 10.85 3.82 -3.88
C ALA A 37 10.55 2.84 -2.74
N PHE A 38 9.28 2.81 -2.31
CA PHE A 38 8.85 1.78 -1.37
C PHE A 38 7.34 1.55 -1.47
N VAL A 39 6.94 0.34 -1.07
CA VAL A 39 5.54 -0.06 -0.90
C VAL A 39 5.43 -0.61 0.51
N ASP A 40 4.37 -0.27 1.22
CA ASP A 40 4.16 -0.80 2.57
C ASP A 40 2.68 -1.06 2.85
N GLY A 41 2.44 -1.94 3.81
CA GLY A 41 1.10 -2.21 4.29
C GLY A 41 1.10 -3.37 5.28
N PHE A 42 0.06 -3.47 6.08
CA PHE A 42 -0.02 -4.54 7.07
C PHE A 42 -0.93 -5.69 6.61
N VAL A 43 -1.04 -6.73 7.42
CA VAL A 43 -1.85 -7.89 7.14
C VAL A 43 -3.02 -7.95 8.11
N THR A 44 -4.19 -8.35 7.63
CA THR A 44 -5.40 -8.44 8.44
C THR A 44 -6.33 -9.53 7.88
N ASP A 45 -7.29 -9.97 8.69
CA ASP A 45 -8.33 -10.87 8.22
C ASP A 45 -9.50 -10.14 7.54
N GLU A 46 -9.54 -8.82 7.64
CA GLU A 46 -10.58 -8.02 7.01
C GLU A 46 -10.31 -7.80 5.52
N ALA A 47 -11.33 -7.98 4.68
CA ALA A 47 -11.20 -7.84 3.23
C ALA A 47 -11.30 -6.38 2.76
N ASP A 48 -11.75 -5.47 3.62
CA ASP A 48 -11.90 -4.06 3.28
C ASP A 48 -10.89 -3.21 4.03
N LEU A 49 -10.30 -2.25 3.31
CA LEU A 49 -9.32 -1.33 3.88
C LEU A 49 -10.05 -0.13 4.47
N THR A 50 -9.75 0.20 5.74
CA THR A 50 -10.37 1.31 6.46
C THR A 50 -9.35 2.36 6.86
N ASP A 51 -9.80 3.59 7.11
CA ASP A 51 -8.93 4.68 7.55
C ASP A 51 -8.21 4.37 8.87
N GLU A 52 -8.90 3.65 9.77
CA GLU A 52 -8.33 3.25 11.05
C GLU A 52 -7.03 2.45 10.88
N MET A 53 -6.94 1.64 9.85
CA MET A 53 -5.76 0.83 9.57
C MET A 53 -4.51 1.67 9.29
N TYR A 54 -4.67 2.83 8.68
CA TYR A 54 -3.54 3.74 8.42
C TYR A 54 -2.96 4.31 9.70
N GLU A 55 -3.79 4.50 10.72
CA GLU A 55 -3.41 5.14 11.97
C GLU A 55 -2.98 4.17 13.06
N LYS A 56 -3.44 2.91 12.98
CA LYS A 56 -3.26 1.91 14.03
C LYS A 56 -2.48 0.69 13.54
N ALA A 57 -1.16 0.83 13.48
CA ALA A 57 -0.27 -0.26 13.05
C ALA A 57 -0.40 -1.51 13.94
N GLU A 58 -0.84 -1.35 15.18
CA GLU A 58 -1.07 -2.47 16.11
C GLU A 58 -2.22 -3.39 15.70
N LEU A 59 -3.03 -2.99 14.71
CA LEU A 59 -4.07 -3.86 14.14
C LEU A 59 -3.48 -4.94 13.22
N HIS A 60 -2.19 -4.86 12.91
CA HIS A 60 -1.52 -5.86 12.09
C HIS A 60 -1.64 -7.25 12.70
N ASN A 61 -2.03 -8.21 11.86
CA ASN A 61 -2.10 -9.63 12.23
C ASN A 61 -1.30 -10.44 11.20
N GLU A 62 -0.13 -10.92 11.61
CA GLU A 62 0.77 -11.66 10.71
C GLU A 62 0.12 -12.89 10.09
N HIS A 63 -0.88 -13.47 10.74
CA HIS A 63 -1.62 -14.63 10.25
C HIS A 63 -2.87 -14.27 9.46
N GLY A 64 -3.07 -12.98 9.15
CA GLY A 64 -4.23 -12.50 8.42
C GLY A 64 -4.28 -12.99 6.98
N ALA A 65 -5.48 -12.94 6.40
CA ALA A 65 -5.74 -13.43 5.05
C ALA A 65 -5.43 -12.40 3.96
N TRP A 66 -5.41 -11.12 4.28
CA TRP A 66 -5.30 -10.04 3.31
C TRP A 66 -4.11 -9.13 3.57
N GLN A 67 -3.30 -8.91 2.53
CA GLN A 67 -2.23 -7.92 2.55
C GLN A 67 -2.80 -6.58 2.16
N MET A 68 -2.86 -5.64 3.09
CA MET A 68 -3.22 -4.25 2.78
C MET A 68 -2.01 -3.53 2.21
N ILE A 69 -2.24 -2.59 1.30
CA ILE A 69 -1.21 -1.72 0.75
C ILE A 69 -1.59 -0.29 1.12
N PHE A 70 -0.79 0.36 1.96
CA PHE A 70 -1.04 1.72 2.42
C PHE A 70 -0.30 2.77 1.62
N GLY A 71 0.95 2.49 1.27
CA GLY A 71 1.80 3.42 0.56
C GLY A 71 2.42 2.79 -0.66
N VAL A 72 2.40 3.53 -1.78
CA VAL A 72 3.11 3.19 -3.01
C VAL A 72 3.83 4.47 -3.40
N ASN A 73 5.14 4.54 -3.14
CA ASN A 73 5.88 5.79 -3.19
C ASN A 73 7.16 5.66 -4.03
N THR A 74 7.39 6.69 -4.85
CA THR A 74 8.65 6.85 -5.59
C THR A 74 9.04 8.32 -5.48
N ILE A 75 10.32 8.62 -5.19
CA ILE A 75 10.75 10.01 -5.15
C ILE A 75 10.55 10.66 -6.52
N PRO A 76 10.26 11.98 -6.59
CA PRO A 76 9.91 12.64 -7.85
C PRO A 76 10.94 12.43 -8.96
N ALA A 77 12.22 12.48 -8.65
CA ALA A 77 13.30 12.31 -9.65
C ALA A 77 13.35 10.91 -10.27
N CYS A 78 12.76 9.91 -9.62
CA CYS A 78 12.81 8.51 -10.07
C CYS A 78 11.45 8.00 -10.58
N ARG A 79 10.46 8.86 -10.70
CA ARG A 79 9.13 8.48 -11.22
C ARG A 79 9.20 8.13 -12.71
N ARG A 80 8.23 7.36 -13.18
CA ARG A 80 8.07 6.91 -14.58
C ARG A 80 9.14 5.94 -15.05
N HIS A 81 9.83 5.27 -14.12
CA HIS A 81 10.79 4.21 -14.43
C HIS A 81 10.26 2.81 -14.12
N GLY A 82 9.00 2.71 -13.69
CA GLY A 82 8.39 1.41 -13.37
C GLY A 82 8.81 0.83 -12.02
N TYR A 83 9.49 1.58 -11.18
CA TYR A 83 9.99 1.07 -9.90
C TYR A 83 8.88 0.69 -8.92
N ALA A 84 7.86 1.53 -8.80
CA ALA A 84 6.72 1.21 -7.92
C ALA A 84 6.01 -0.05 -8.40
N GLY A 85 5.82 -0.19 -9.71
CA GLY A 85 5.21 -1.38 -10.31
C GLY A 85 6.00 -2.65 -10.01
N GLU A 86 7.33 -2.58 -10.07
CA GLU A 86 8.19 -3.70 -9.72
C GLU A 86 7.99 -4.11 -8.27
N LEU A 87 7.92 -3.14 -7.36
CA LEU A 87 7.68 -3.43 -5.94
C LEU A 87 6.28 -4.00 -5.69
N ILE A 88 5.27 -3.53 -6.41
CA ILE A 88 3.91 -4.08 -6.34
C ILE A 88 3.93 -5.56 -6.75
N CYS A 89 4.63 -5.89 -7.84
CA CYS A 89 4.76 -7.28 -8.28
C CYS A 89 5.43 -8.16 -7.22
N ARG A 90 6.44 -7.65 -6.54
CA ARG A 90 7.10 -8.37 -5.44
C ARG A 90 6.16 -8.59 -4.26
N ALA A 91 5.37 -7.58 -3.90
CA ALA A 91 4.37 -7.70 -2.84
C ALA A 91 3.35 -8.78 -3.17
N ILE A 92 2.90 -8.83 -4.43
CA ILE A 92 1.96 -9.86 -4.90
C ILE A 92 2.58 -11.25 -4.78
N GLN A 93 3.83 -11.41 -5.22
CA GLN A 93 4.53 -12.70 -5.15
C GLN A 93 4.71 -13.16 -3.71
N ASP A 94 5.08 -12.25 -2.81
CA ASP A 94 5.27 -12.57 -1.41
C ASP A 94 3.93 -12.98 -0.74
N ALA A 95 2.85 -12.27 -1.06
CA ALA A 95 1.52 -12.63 -0.56
C ALA A 95 1.11 -14.04 -1.01
N LYS A 96 1.42 -14.41 -2.25
CA LYS A 96 1.19 -15.76 -2.76
C LYS A 96 1.97 -16.80 -1.97
N LYS A 97 3.26 -16.54 -1.75
CA LYS A 97 4.13 -17.45 -0.99
C LYS A 97 3.66 -17.62 0.44
N GLN A 98 3.09 -16.58 1.02
CA GLN A 98 2.58 -16.60 2.39
C GLN A 98 1.19 -17.23 2.50
N GLY A 99 0.57 -17.60 1.38
CA GLY A 99 -0.76 -18.23 1.37
C GLY A 99 -1.90 -17.27 1.66
N ARG A 100 -1.74 -15.98 1.42
CA ARG A 100 -2.78 -14.96 1.63
C ARG A 100 -3.88 -15.08 0.58
N LYS A 101 -5.09 -14.60 0.91
CA LYS A 101 -6.21 -14.59 -0.05
C LYS A 101 -6.04 -13.53 -1.12
N GLY A 102 -5.35 -12.45 -0.82
CA GLY A 102 -5.10 -11.40 -1.79
C GLY A 102 -4.56 -10.12 -1.17
N LEU A 103 -4.65 -9.05 -1.97
CA LEU A 103 -4.15 -7.72 -1.59
C LEU A 103 -5.27 -6.69 -1.79
N VAL A 104 -5.26 -5.65 -0.95
CA VAL A 104 -6.26 -4.58 -1.02
C VAL A 104 -5.56 -3.23 -0.89
N LEU A 105 -5.97 -2.28 -1.72
CA LEU A 105 -5.49 -0.90 -1.64
C LEU A 105 -6.63 0.06 -1.95
N THR A 106 -6.42 1.34 -1.65
CA THR A 106 -7.29 2.41 -2.11
C THR A 106 -6.49 3.36 -2.98
N CYS A 107 -7.13 3.93 -4.00
CA CYS A 107 -6.48 4.86 -4.89
C CYS A 107 -7.45 5.90 -5.44
N LYS A 108 -6.90 7.00 -5.94
CA LYS A 108 -7.66 8.04 -6.64
C LYS A 108 -8.13 7.50 -7.99
N ASP A 109 -9.22 8.09 -8.53
CA ASP A 109 -9.81 7.67 -9.80
C ASP A 109 -8.80 7.52 -10.93
N ARG A 110 -7.87 8.47 -11.05
CA ARG A 110 -6.87 8.49 -12.13
C ARG A 110 -5.92 7.30 -12.09
N LEU A 111 -5.80 6.62 -10.93
CA LEU A 111 -4.88 5.50 -10.75
C LEU A 111 -5.55 4.14 -10.90
N VAL A 112 -6.88 4.11 -11.04
CA VAL A 112 -7.61 2.84 -11.23
C VAL A 112 -7.07 2.05 -12.42
N PRO A 113 -6.87 2.65 -13.62
CA PRO A 113 -6.32 1.89 -14.76
C PRO A 113 -4.90 1.36 -14.48
N TYR A 114 -4.11 2.11 -13.73
CA TYR A 114 -2.75 1.70 -13.39
C TYR A 114 -2.74 0.41 -12.57
N TYR A 115 -3.54 0.37 -11.49
CA TYR A 115 -3.59 -0.80 -10.62
C TYR A 115 -4.31 -1.98 -11.29
N ALA A 116 -5.26 -1.70 -12.19
CA ALA A 116 -5.93 -2.75 -12.95
C ALA A 116 -4.95 -3.59 -13.78
N LYS A 117 -3.84 -3.01 -14.21
CA LYS A 117 -2.80 -3.74 -14.96
C LYS A 117 -2.17 -4.88 -14.15
N PHE A 118 -2.17 -4.78 -12.84
CA PHE A 118 -1.61 -5.80 -11.96
C PHE A 118 -2.63 -6.87 -11.57
N GLY A 119 -3.88 -6.70 -11.99
CA GLY A 119 -4.96 -7.63 -11.68
C GLY A 119 -5.91 -7.16 -10.57
N PHE A 120 -5.71 -5.95 -10.04
CA PHE A 120 -6.64 -5.38 -9.06
C PHE A 120 -7.96 -5.02 -9.73
N VAL A 121 -9.07 -5.34 -9.05
CA VAL A 121 -10.43 -5.04 -9.51
C VAL A 121 -11.00 -3.91 -8.65
N ASN A 122 -11.60 -2.92 -9.32
CA ASN A 122 -12.25 -1.81 -8.62
C ASN A 122 -13.53 -2.31 -7.94
N LYS A 123 -13.60 -2.19 -6.61
CA LYS A 123 -14.75 -2.59 -5.80
C LYS A 123 -15.68 -1.43 -5.46
N GLY A 124 -15.43 -0.26 -6.05
CA GLY A 124 -16.24 0.93 -5.84
C GLY A 124 -15.59 1.94 -4.91
N VAL A 125 -16.34 3.01 -4.64
CA VAL A 125 -15.87 4.07 -3.78
C VAL A 125 -15.76 3.55 -2.35
N SER A 126 -14.59 3.76 -1.74
CA SER A 126 -14.31 3.38 -0.37
C SER A 126 -14.97 4.36 0.61
N ASP A 127 -15.19 3.92 1.85
CA ASP A 127 -15.62 4.81 2.94
C ASP A 127 -14.48 5.71 3.45
N SER A 128 -13.29 5.58 2.89
CA SER A 128 -12.13 6.39 3.28
C SER A 128 -12.38 7.87 2.98
N ALA A 129 -12.09 8.71 3.97
CA ALA A 129 -12.13 10.17 3.84
C ALA A 129 -10.72 10.79 3.95
N HIS A 130 -9.69 9.97 3.87
CA HIS A 130 -8.30 10.38 4.03
C HIS A 130 -7.93 11.48 3.02
N GLY A 131 -7.47 12.62 3.53
CA GLY A 131 -7.09 13.76 2.68
C GLY A 131 -8.27 14.46 2.00
N ASN A 132 -9.51 14.19 2.40
CA ASN A 132 -10.73 14.78 1.84
C ASN A 132 -10.89 14.53 0.33
N VAL A 133 -10.44 13.39 -0.16
CA VAL A 133 -10.58 12.98 -1.56
C VAL A 133 -11.37 11.69 -1.67
N VAL A 134 -11.92 11.44 -2.86
CA VAL A 134 -12.62 10.19 -3.15
C VAL A 134 -11.59 9.10 -3.41
N TRP A 135 -11.73 7.99 -2.70
CA TRP A 135 -10.85 6.83 -2.82
C TRP A 135 -11.62 5.61 -3.32
N ASN A 136 -11.07 4.94 -4.32
CA ASN A 136 -11.61 3.68 -4.83
C ASN A 136 -10.90 2.52 -4.16
N GLN A 137 -11.66 1.54 -3.69
CA GLN A 137 -11.07 0.32 -3.14
C GLN A 137 -10.81 -0.66 -4.27
N MET A 138 -9.59 -1.16 -4.35
CA MET A 138 -9.19 -2.15 -5.34
C MET A 138 -8.70 -3.41 -4.64
N ARG A 139 -9.12 -4.55 -5.14
CA ARG A 139 -8.78 -5.85 -4.57
C ARG A 139 -8.23 -6.79 -5.63
N LEU A 140 -7.15 -7.47 -5.30
CA LEU A 140 -6.61 -8.55 -6.12
C LEU A 140 -6.76 -9.84 -5.34
N THR A 141 -7.53 -10.78 -5.87
CA THR A 141 -7.72 -12.09 -5.25
C THR A 141 -6.74 -13.09 -5.87
N LEU A 142 -6.00 -13.75 -5.02
CA LEU A 142 -4.96 -14.71 -5.44
C LEU A 142 -5.50 -16.13 -5.65
#